data_ea811b71d34253444bdba54e0f7a70a8
#
_entry.id   ea811b71d34253444bdba54e0f7a70a8
#
_cell.length_a   1.000
_cell.length_b   1.000
_cell.length_c   1.000
_cell.angle_alpha   90.00
_cell.angle_beta   90.00
_cell.angle_gamma   90.00
#
_symmetry.space_group_name_H-M   'P 1'
#
loop_
_entity.id
_entity.type
_entity.pdbx_description
1 polymer ?
#
loop_
_entity_poly.entity_id
_entity_poly.type
_entity_poly.pdbx_seq_one_letter_code
_entity_poly.pdbx_strand_id
1 'polypeptide(L)'
;MMRKYLKQLSLTLSLIIAGALAGCGFTPLHSTGGAATSLADIDIALNKGSSVVDNQAGFFVLQRVRDRIGTASDASPYRLEITPRYRRRRLGLTSGDVASRYDITVTANWTLVDAKTGKKLERGSTESTVSFGAPDGPFGVITADNVGVEQTAKETADKLIIDLARYFSSDKAQAVK
;
A
#
# COMPACT_ATOMS: atom_id res chain seq x y z
N MET A 1 53.23 -10.99 -27.94
CA MET A 1 52.09 -11.89 -27.82
C MET A 1 51.25 -11.64 -26.55
N MET A 2 51.84 -11.35 -25.41
CA MET A 2 51.20 -11.14 -24.09
C MET A 2 50.09 -10.06 -24.06
N ARG A 3 50.23 -8.93 -24.80
CA ARG A 3 49.23 -7.84 -24.86
C ARG A 3 47.89 -8.24 -25.52
N LYS A 4 47.86 -9.21 -26.42
CA LYS A 4 46.65 -9.71 -27.07
C LYS A 4 45.83 -10.58 -26.10
N TYR A 5 46.48 -11.44 -25.33
CA TYR A 5 45.82 -12.26 -24.29
C TYR A 5 45.26 -11.45 -23.16
N LEU A 6 45.94 -10.36 -22.74
CA LEU A 6 45.45 -9.45 -21.71
C LEU A 6 44.15 -8.74 -22.15
N LYS A 7 44.06 -8.31 -23.40
CA LYS A 7 42.84 -7.68 -23.95
C LYS A 7 41.69 -8.67 -24.09
N GLN A 8 41.95 -9.90 -24.49
CA GLN A 8 40.93 -10.93 -24.57
C GLN A 8 40.41 -11.33 -23.19
N LEU A 9 41.29 -11.44 -22.19
CA LEU A 9 40.89 -11.77 -20.81
C LEU A 9 40.04 -10.63 -20.21
N SER A 10 40.37 -9.38 -20.45
CA SER A 10 39.59 -8.23 -20.03
C SER A 10 38.20 -8.19 -20.67
N LEU A 11 38.11 -8.55 -21.97
CA LEU A 11 36.84 -8.55 -22.71
C LEU A 11 35.89 -9.67 -22.20
N THR A 12 36.42 -10.85 -21.94
CA THR A 12 35.64 -11.99 -21.42
C THR A 12 35.19 -11.74 -19.99
N LEU A 13 36.03 -11.15 -19.14
CA LEU A 13 35.66 -10.79 -17.77
C LEU A 13 34.55 -9.73 -17.72
N SER A 14 34.61 -8.72 -18.63
CA SER A 14 33.58 -7.69 -18.75
C SER A 14 32.25 -8.28 -19.22
N LEU A 15 32.24 -9.26 -20.10
CA LEU A 15 31.05 -9.92 -20.62
C LEU A 15 30.38 -10.79 -19.53
N ILE A 16 31.17 -11.46 -18.68
CA ILE A 16 30.66 -12.25 -17.55
C ILE A 16 30.02 -11.35 -16.49
N ILE A 17 30.64 -10.20 -16.18
CA ILE A 17 30.09 -9.24 -15.22
C ILE A 17 28.78 -8.61 -15.73
N ALA A 18 28.70 -8.29 -17.03
CA ALA A 18 27.46 -7.79 -17.64
C ALA A 18 26.32 -8.82 -17.61
N GLY A 19 26.61 -10.11 -17.80
CA GLY A 19 25.64 -11.20 -17.70
C GLY A 19 25.12 -11.42 -16.27
N ALA A 20 25.96 -11.25 -15.26
CA ALA A 20 25.58 -11.40 -13.86
C ALA A 20 24.64 -10.27 -13.36
N LEU A 21 24.74 -9.06 -13.92
CA LEU A 21 23.82 -7.95 -13.58
C LEU A 21 22.43 -8.10 -14.21
N ALA A 22 22.28 -8.84 -15.30
CA ALA A 22 20.97 -9.11 -15.93
C ALA A 22 20.15 -10.17 -15.17
N GLY A 23 20.77 -10.93 -14.25
CA GLY A 23 20.12 -11.97 -13.47
C GLY A 23 19.39 -11.53 -12.20
N CYS A 24 19.50 -10.25 -11.80
CA CYS A 24 18.66 -9.71 -10.74
C CYS A 24 17.25 -9.51 -11.31
N GLY A 25 16.34 -10.47 -11.09
CA GLY A 25 14.94 -10.45 -11.51
C GLY A 25 14.11 -9.34 -10.85
N PHE A 26 14.66 -8.13 -10.78
CA PHE A 26 13.97 -6.94 -10.30
C PHE A 26 13.10 -6.38 -11.44
N THR A 27 11.82 -6.74 -11.43
CA THR A 27 10.84 -6.08 -12.30
C THR A 27 10.39 -4.78 -11.61
N PRO A 28 10.70 -3.61 -12.16
CA PRO A 28 10.22 -2.36 -11.59
C PRO A 28 8.69 -2.34 -11.61
N LEU A 29 8.08 -1.90 -10.52
CA LEU A 29 6.62 -1.83 -10.34
C LEU A 29 5.92 -1.03 -11.47
N HIS A 30 6.65 -0.14 -12.14
CA HIS A 30 6.18 0.71 -13.23
C HIS A 30 6.61 0.23 -14.63
N SER A 31 6.99 -1.04 -14.81
CA SER A 31 7.26 -1.57 -16.15
C SER A 31 5.95 -1.72 -16.94
N THR A 32 5.95 -1.24 -18.18
CA THR A 32 4.82 -1.40 -19.10
C THR A 32 4.52 -2.87 -19.35
N GLY A 33 3.32 -3.33 -18.97
CA GLY A 33 2.86 -4.71 -19.17
C GLY A 33 2.86 -5.62 -17.94
N GLY A 34 3.19 -5.09 -16.74
CA GLY A 34 3.19 -5.85 -15.48
C GLY A 34 2.04 -5.47 -14.53
N ALA A 35 2.25 -5.72 -13.24
CA ALA A 35 1.34 -5.39 -12.15
C ALA A 35 0.87 -3.92 -12.16
N ALA A 36 1.70 -3.00 -12.64
CA ALA A 36 1.38 -1.58 -12.75
C ALA A 36 0.20 -1.29 -13.69
N THR A 37 0.12 -1.96 -14.84
CA THR A 37 -1.01 -1.79 -15.77
C THR A 37 -2.31 -2.28 -15.14
N SER A 38 -2.27 -3.43 -14.47
CA SER A 38 -3.45 -3.97 -13.78
C SER A 38 -3.88 -3.13 -12.59
N LEU A 39 -2.94 -2.48 -11.89
CA LEU A 39 -3.24 -1.55 -10.80
C LEU A 39 -3.93 -0.28 -11.30
N ALA A 40 -3.53 0.25 -12.45
CA ALA A 40 -4.14 1.44 -13.06
C ALA A 40 -5.57 1.20 -13.55
N ASP A 41 -5.97 -0.07 -13.75
CA ASP A 41 -7.29 -0.48 -14.23
C ASP A 41 -8.25 -0.89 -13.10
N ILE A 42 -8.05 -0.40 -11.88
CA ILE A 42 -8.89 -0.72 -10.72
C ILE A 42 -9.83 0.44 -10.40
N ASP A 43 -11.15 0.21 -10.47
CA ASP A 43 -12.15 1.10 -9.86
C ASP A 43 -12.14 0.94 -8.34
N ILE A 44 -12.15 2.04 -7.59
CA ILE A 44 -12.03 2.01 -6.12
C ILE A 44 -13.33 2.49 -5.49
N ALA A 45 -13.98 1.59 -4.76
CA ALA A 45 -15.18 1.83 -3.99
C ALA A 45 -14.87 1.84 -2.48
N LEU A 46 -15.28 2.92 -1.81
CA LEU A 46 -15.18 3.02 -0.36
C LEU A 46 -16.52 2.61 0.27
N ASN A 47 -16.51 1.54 1.05
CA ASN A 47 -17.65 1.14 1.84
C ASN A 47 -17.74 2.01 3.10
N LYS A 48 -18.96 2.26 3.57
CA LYS A 48 -19.21 3.05 4.75
C LYS A 48 -18.62 2.37 6.00
N GLY A 49 -17.80 3.10 6.75
CA GLY A 49 -17.29 2.67 8.06
C GLY A 49 -18.37 2.77 9.14
N SER A 50 -18.09 2.18 10.30
CA SER A 50 -19.03 2.10 11.43
C SER A 50 -19.16 3.44 12.19
N SER A 51 -18.19 4.34 12.05
CA SER A 51 -18.15 5.63 12.73
C SER A 51 -17.75 6.77 11.79
N VAL A 52 -17.90 8.01 12.27
CA VAL A 52 -17.45 9.20 11.53
C VAL A 52 -15.93 9.15 11.29
N VAL A 53 -15.16 8.73 12.30
CA VAL A 53 -13.69 8.66 12.22
C VAL A 53 -13.26 7.51 11.29
N ASP A 54 -13.99 6.38 11.24
CA ASP A 54 -13.75 5.34 10.24
C ASP A 54 -13.88 5.89 8.81
N ASN A 55 -14.93 6.69 8.58
CA ASN A 55 -15.17 7.30 7.25
C ASN A 55 -14.08 8.34 6.90
N GLN A 56 -13.61 9.14 7.89
CA GLN A 56 -12.51 10.08 7.71
C GLN A 56 -11.21 9.33 7.36
N ALA A 57 -10.86 8.29 8.09
CA ALA A 57 -9.71 7.44 7.79
C ALA A 57 -9.83 6.80 6.41
N GLY A 58 -11.02 6.32 6.05
CA GLY A 58 -11.33 5.76 4.74
C GLY A 58 -11.16 6.76 3.60
N PHE A 59 -11.55 8.02 3.81
CA PHE A 59 -11.33 9.08 2.83
C PHE A 59 -9.83 9.27 2.54
N PHE A 60 -8.98 9.33 3.56
CA PHE A 60 -7.54 9.46 3.37
C PHE A 60 -6.91 8.22 2.72
N VAL A 61 -7.39 7.01 3.07
CA VAL A 61 -6.98 5.77 2.39
C VAL A 61 -7.34 5.84 0.90
N LEU A 62 -8.61 6.17 0.59
CA LEU A 62 -9.09 6.27 -0.79
C LEU A 62 -8.30 7.30 -1.61
N GLN A 63 -8.11 8.50 -1.05
CA GLN A 63 -7.34 9.55 -1.69
C GLN A 63 -5.91 9.07 -1.99
N ARG A 64 -5.23 8.48 -0.99
CA ARG A 64 -3.86 8.00 -1.16
C ARG A 64 -3.74 6.88 -2.20
N VAL A 65 -4.70 5.95 -2.23
CA VAL A 65 -4.71 4.89 -3.25
C VAL A 65 -4.89 5.51 -4.64
N ARG A 66 -5.84 6.44 -4.82
CA ARG A 66 -6.06 7.14 -6.10
C ARG A 66 -4.84 7.94 -6.56
N ASP A 67 -4.16 8.62 -5.65
CA ASP A 67 -2.95 9.38 -5.96
C ASP A 67 -1.80 8.49 -6.47
N ARG A 68 -1.77 7.23 -6.04
CA ARG A 68 -0.70 6.28 -6.37
C ARG A 68 -0.96 5.43 -7.61
N ILE A 69 -2.19 4.97 -7.79
CA ILE A 69 -2.54 4.07 -8.89
C ILE A 69 -3.40 4.75 -9.97
N GLY A 70 -3.83 5.98 -9.72
CA GLY A 70 -4.69 6.74 -10.63
C GLY A 70 -6.18 6.48 -10.40
N THR A 71 -6.99 7.14 -11.21
CA THR A 71 -8.45 6.93 -11.29
C THR A 71 -8.74 6.11 -12.53
N ALA A 72 -9.32 4.95 -12.32
CA ALA A 72 -9.73 4.09 -13.42
C ALA A 72 -10.91 4.67 -14.20
N SER A 73 -11.09 4.21 -15.44
CA SER A 73 -12.27 4.52 -16.27
C SER A 73 -13.48 3.67 -15.84
N ASP A 74 -14.68 4.08 -16.27
CA ASP A 74 -15.93 3.33 -16.05
C ASP A 74 -15.91 1.90 -16.62
N ALA A 75 -14.92 1.59 -17.47
CA ALA A 75 -14.73 0.27 -18.11
C ALA A 75 -13.70 -0.61 -17.37
N SER A 76 -13.31 -0.27 -16.14
CA SER A 76 -12.31 -1.02 -15.37
C SER A 76 -12.71 -2.48 -15.16
N PRO A 77 -11.81 -3.44 -15.44
CA PRO A 77 -12.10 -4.86 -15.26
C PRO A 77 -12.15 -5.28 -13.78
N TYR A 78 -11.59 -4.48 -12.90
CA TYR A 78 -11.49 -4.78 -11.48
C TYR A 78 -12.14 -3.68 -10.64
N ARG A 79 -12.74 -4.09 -9.51
CA ARG A 79 -13.22 -3.18 -8.48
C ARG A 79 -12.60 -3.55 -7.14
N LEU A 80 -12.02 -2.57 -6.45
CA LEU A 80 -11.49 -2.68 -5.10
C LEU A 80 -12.48 -2.07 -4.12
N GLU A 81 -13.07 -2.90 -3.27
CA GLU A 81 -13.96 -2.47 -2.18
C GLU A 81 -13.16 -2.35 -0.91
N ILE A 82 -13.14 -1.18 -0.29
CA ILE A 82 -12.41 -0.90 0.96
C ILE A 82 -13.39 -0.57 2.07
N THR A 83 -13.26 -1.26 3.22
CA THR A 83 -14.00 -0.96 4.44
C THR A 83 -13.02 -0.51 5.51
N PRO A 84 -13.01 0.78 5.87
CA PRO A 84 -12.07 1.34 6.83
C PRO A 84 -12.50 1.04 8.27
N ARG A 85 -11.51 0.96 9.15
CA ARG A 85 -11.68 0.94 10.60
C ARG A 85 -10.60 1.77 11.26
N TYR A 86 -10.99 2.55 12.25
CA TYR A 86 -10.12 3.34 13.10
C TYR A 86 -10.16 2.82 14.53
N ARG A 87 -9.02 2.85 15.20
CA ARG A 87 -8.91 2.55 16.63
C ARG A 87 -7.86 3.45 17.26
N ARG A 88 -8.20 4.08 18.38
CA ARG A 88 -7.25 4.78 19.23
C ARG A 88 -7.12 4.08 20.56
N ARG A 89 -5.89 3.91 21.04
CA ARG A 89 -5.58 3.32 22.33
C ARG A 89 -4.74 4.29 23.15
N ARG A 90 -5.11 4.47 24.40
CA ARG A 90 -4.32 5.24 25.37
C ARG A 90 -3.27 4.33 26.00
N LEU A 91 -2.06 4.84 26.16
CA LEU A 91 -0.94 4.13 26.74
C LEU A 91 -0.26 4.98 27.80
N GLY A 92 0.40 4.31 28.77
CA GLY A 92 1.18 4.97 29.80
C GLY A 92 0.33 5.93 30.64
N LEU A 93 -0.63 5.39 31.39
CA LEU A 93 -1.44 6.19 32.31
C LEU A 93 -0.59 6.71 33.45
N THR A 94 -0.71 8.00 33.75
CA THR A 94 -0.15 8.64 34.93
C THR A 94 -1.06 8.42 36.15
N SER A 95 -0.59 8.79 37.35
CA SER A 95 -1.39 8.71 38.60
C SER A 95 -2.69 9.50 38.55
N GLY A 96 -2.85 10.45 37.60
CA GLY A 96 -4.07 11.21 37.34
C GLY A 96 -4.95 10.64 36.24
N ASP A 97 -4.74 9.39 35.82
CA ASP A 97 -5.45 8.72 34.69
C ASP A 97 -5.31 9.44 33.33
N VAL A 98 -4.24 10.24 33.21
CA VAL A 98 -3.91 10.93 31.95
C VAL A 98 -2.96 10.07 31.14
N ALA A 99 -3.31 9.82 29.87
CA ALA A 99 -2.42 9.07 28.98
C ALA A 99 -1.18 9.92 28.63
N SER A 100 0.01 9.28 28.67
CA SER A 100 1.27 9.89 28.22
C SER A 100 1.51 9.69 26.73
N ARG A 101 0.80 8.73 26.11
CA ARG A 101 0.94 8.35 24.70
C ARG A 101 -0.38 7.84 24.15
N TYR A 102 -0.57 8.02 22.85
CA TYR A 102 -1.68 7.47 22.09
C TYR A 102 -1.16 6.66 20.91
N ASP A 103 -1.78 5.49 20.65
CA ASP A 103 -1.65 4.75 19.41
C ASP A 103 -2.91 4.95 18.57
N ILE A 104 -2.71 5.33 17.31
CA ILE A 104 -3.75 5.33 16.29
C ILE A 104 -3.48 4.18 15.33
N THR A 105 -4.45 3.30 15.18
CA THR A 105 -4.43 2.22 14.21
C THR A 105 -5.52 2.45 13.17
N VAL A 106 -5.16 2.42 11.89
CA VAL A 106 -6.11 2.38 10.78
C VAL A 106 -5.98 1.03 10.10
N THR A 107 -7.11 0.34 9.94
CA THR A 107 -7.21 -0.94 9.23
C THR A 107 -8.07 -0.73 7.99
N ALA A 108 -7.60 -1.16 6.83
CA ALA A 108 -8.35 -1.26 5.59
C ALA A 108 -8.65 -2.74 5.32
N ASN A 109 -9.90 -3.15 5.53
CA ASN A 109 -10.36 -4.45 5.05
C ASN A 109 -10.76 -4.28 3.58
N TRP A 110 -10.21 -5.09 2.69
CA TRP A 110 -10.41 -4.91 1.27
C TRP A 110 -10.78 -6.21 0.56
N THR A 111 -11.53 -6.06 -0.52
CA THR A 111 -11.90 -7.16 -1.42
C THR A 111 -11.71 -6.67 -2.86
N LEU A 112 -10.96 -7.43 -3.64
CA LEU A 112 -10.83 -7.23 -5.09
C LEU A 112 -11.88 -8.12 -5.78
N VAL A 113 -12.69 -7.53 -6.63
CA VAL A 113 -13.71 -8.23 -7.39
C VAL A 113 -13.53 -8.00 -8.89
N ASP A 114 -13.92 -8.97 -9.68
CA ASP A 114 -14.12 -8.81 -11.12
C ASP A 114 -15.35 -7.93 -11.35
N ALA A 115 -15.17 -6.80 -12.02
CA ALA A 115 -16.23 -5.80 -12.18
C ALA A 115 -17.39 -6.28 -13.05
N LYS A 116 -17.16 -7.24 -13.97
CA LYS A 116 -18.17 -7.76 -14.88
C LYS A 116 -19.03 -8.85 -14.23
N THR A 117 -18.38 -9.74 -13.50
CA THR A 117 -19.03 -10.94 -12.94
C THR A 117 -19.41 -10.78 -11.48
N GLY A 118 -18.83 -9.80 -10.76
CA GLY A 118 -18.96 -9.65 -9.31
C GLY A 118 -18.23 -10.73 -8.51
N LYS A 119 -17.43 -11.58 -9.18
CA LYS A 119 -16.68 -12.64 -8.53
C LYS A 119 -15.57 -12.06 -7.67
N LYS A 120 -15.49 -12.50 -6.42
CA LYS A 120 -14.37 -12.14 -5.52
C LYS A 120 -13.10 -12.83 -5.98
N LEU A 121 -12.07 -12.05 -6.29
CA LEU A 121 -10.77 -12.51 -6.76
C LEU A 121 -9.79 -12.69 -5.59
N GLU A 122 -9.70 -11.70 -4.72
CA GLU A 122 -8.83 -11.72 -3.54
C GLU A 122 -9.46 -10.87 -2.42
N ARG A 123 -9.04 -11.10 -1.19
CA ARG A 123 -9.42 -10.31 -0.02
C ARG A 123 -8.26 -10.23 0.94
N GLY A 124 -8.19 -9.13 1.67
CA GLY A 124 -7.16 -8.93 2.68
C GLY A 124 -7.54 -7.91 3.73
N SER A 125 -6.65 -7.77 4.69
CA SER A 125 -6.73 -6.76 5.74
C SER A 125 -5.34 -6.19 5.92
N THR A 126 -5.22 -4.88 5.74
CA THR A 126 -3.95 -4.15 5.84
C THR A 126 -4.08 -3.10 6.92
N GLU A 127 -3.09 -3.00 7.81
CA GLU A 127 -3.13 -2.04 8.90
C GLU A 127 -1.80 -1.33 9.11
N SER A 128 -1.89 -0.14 9.68
CA SER A 128 -0.75 0.63 10.20
C SER A 128 -1.10 1.22 11.56
N THR A 129 -0.09 1.45 12.37
CA THR A 129 -0.21 2.08 13.68
C THR A 129 0.86 3.15 13.82
N VAL A 130 0.44 4.34 14.21
CA VAL A 130 1.32 5.46 14.57
C VAL A 130 1.12 5.79 16.04
N SER A 131 2.24 5.97 16.75
CA SER A 131 2.24 6.39 18.15
C SER A 131 2.67 7.85 18.26
N PHE A 132 1.99 8.62 19.11
CA PHE A 132 2.40 9.98 19.44
C PHE A 132 2.28 10.25 20.94
N GLY A 133 3.14 11.15 21.45
CA GLY A 133 3.04 11.63 22.83
C GLY A 133 1.75 12.43 23.04
N ALA A 134 1.17 12.33 24.24
CA ALA A 134 0.02 13.16 24.58
C ALA A 134 0.46 14.64 24.64
N PRO A 135 -0.06 15.52 23.76
CA PRO A 135 0.23 16.95 23.85
C PRO A 135 -0.49 17.56 25.04
N ASP A 136 0.02 18.69 25.49
CA ASP A 136 -0.62 19.46 26.53
C ASP A 136 -1.94 20.07 26.04
N GLY A 137 -2.99 19.88 26.82
CA GLY A 137 -4.30 20.47 26.59
C GLY A 137 -5.16 19.80 25.52
N PRO A 138 -6.47 20.06 25.55
CA PRO A 138 -7.44 19.35 24.71
C PRO A 138 -7.29 19.64 23.21
N PHE A 139 -6.89 20.86 22.82
CA PHE A 139 -6.67 21.22 21.42
C PHE A 139 -5.48 20.50 20.82
N GLY A 140 -4.39 20.32 21.59
CA GLY A 140 -3.22 19.57 21.15
C GLY A 140 -3.56 18.12 20.86
N VAL A 141 -4.37 17.48 21.70
CA VAL A 141 -4.82 16.10 21.50
C VAL A 141 -5.66 15.96 20.23
N ILE A 142 -6.61 16.89 19.99
CA ILE A 142 -7.46 16.85 18.78
C ILE A 142 -6.62 17.01 17.51
N THR A 143 -5.67 17.97 17.51
CA THR A 143 -4.79 18.21 16.37
C THR A 143 -3.90 17.00 16.09
N ALA A 144 -3.29 16.44 17.14
CA ALA A 144 -2.44 15.27 17.01
C ALA A 144 -3.23 14.04 16.51
N ASP A 145 -4.49 13.88 16.97
CA ASP A 145 -5.38 12.81 16.53
C ASP A 145 -5.67 12.93 15.03
N ASN A 146 -6.05 14.11 14.55
CA ASN A 146 -6.34 14.35 13.12
C ASN A 146 -5.11 14.07 12.23
N VAL A 147 -3.94 14.57 12.60
CA VAL A 147 -2.68 14.32 11.86
C VAL A 147 -2.32 12.85 11.91
N GLY A 148 -2.49 12.23 13.08
CA GLY A 148 -2.22 10.80 13.26
C GLY A 148 -3.13 9.92 12.41
N VAL A 149 -4.43 10.23 12.31
CA VAL A 149 -5.38 9.52 11.43
C VAL A 149 -4.95 9.63 9.98
N GLU A 150 -4.63 10.83 9.51
CA GLU A 150 -4.21 11.06 8.12
C GLU A 150 -2.93 10.29 7.80
N GLN A 151 -1.89 10.42 8.63
CA GLN A 151 -0.61 9.73 8.42
C GLN A 151 -0.79 8.21 8.42
N THR A 152 -1.50 7.67 9.42
CA THR A 152 -1.72 6.23 9.54
C THR A 152 -2.52 5.69 8.36
N ALA A 153 -3.54 6.43 7.90
CA ALA A 153 -4.34 6.06 6.74
C ALA A 153 -3.50 6.02 5.44
N LYS A 154 -2.61 7.01 5.25
CA LYS A 154 -1.68 7.02 4.10
C LYS A 154 -0.72 5.83 4.11
N GLU A 155 -0.16 5.50 5.27
CA GLU A 155 0.71 4.31 5.42
C GLU A 155 -0.05 3.00 5.17
N THR A 156 -1.30 2.91 5.65
CA THR A 156 -2.16 1.76 5.40
C THR A 156 -2.44 1.60 3.91
N ALA A 157 -2.72 2.71 3.21
CA ALA A 157 -2.93 2.71 1.76
C ALA A 157 -1.69 2.26 0.98
N ASP A 158 -0.51 2.76 1.35
CA ASP A 158 0.74 2.36 0.69
C ASP A 158 1.01 0.85 0.86
N LYS A 159 0.75 0.27 2.02
CA LYS A 159 0.84 -1.19 2.25
C LYS A 159 -0.22 -1.97 1.45
N LEU A 160 -1.46 -1.46 1.38
CA LEU A 160 -2.52 -2.07 0.59
C LEU A 160 -2.14 -2.15 -0.90
N ILE A 161 -1.53 -1.10 -1.45
CA ILE A 161 -1.04 -1.10 -2.84
C ILE A 161 0.03 -2.17 -3.05
N ILE A 162 0.92 -2.39 -2.08
CA ILE A 162 1.92 -3.46 -2.14
C ILE A 162 1.24 -4.84 -2.15
N ASP A 163 0.20 -5.05 -1.34
CA ASP A 163 -0.54 -6.31 -1.30
C ASP A 163 -1.25 -6.58 -2.64
N LEU A 164 -1.86 -5.55 -3.24
CA LEU A 164 -2.44 -5.65 -4.59
C LEU A 164 -1.39 -5.95 -5.66
N ALA A 165 -0.22 -5.29 -5.59
CA ALA A 165 0.88 -5.54 -6.53
C ALA A 165 1.38 -6.99 -6.44
N ARG A 166 1.47 -7.55 -5.23
CA ARG A 166 1.80 -8.98 -5.04
C ARG A 166 0.76 -9.90 -5.64
N TYR A 167 -0.54 -9.59 -5.47
CA TYR A 167 -1.61 -10.35 -6.10
C TYR A 167 -1.45 -10.37 -7.61
N PHE A 168 -1.31 -9.21 -8.26
CA PHE A 168 -1.18 -9.13 -9.73
C PHE A 168 0.14 -9.70 -10.27
N SER A 169 1.17 -9.80 -9.43
CA SER A 169 2.44 -10.46 -9.80
C SER A 169 2.42 -11.97 -9.57
N SER A 170 1.37 -12.51 -8.94
CA SER A 170 1.25 -13.92 -8.64
C SER A 170 0.59 -14.71 -9.78
N ASP A 171 0.85 -16.02 -9.83
CA ASP A 171 0.22 -16.93 -10.81
C ASP A 171 -1.31 -16.98 -10.69
N LYS A 172 -1.87 -16.60 -9.52
CA LYS A 172 -3.31 -16.54 -9.28
C LYS A 172 -4.01 -15.53 -10.20
N ALA A 173 -3.39 -14.38 -10.45
CA ALA A 173 -3.94 -13.36 -11.34
C ALA A 173 -3.87 -13.78 -12.82
N GLN A 174 -2.89 -14.64 -13.18
CA GLN A 174 -2.73 -15.15 -14.54
C GLN A 174 -3.74 -16.26 -14.87
N ALA A 175 -4.22 -16.98 -13.87
CA ALA A 175 -5.23 -18.05 -14.02
C ALA A 175 -6.66 -17.53 -14.25
N VAL A 176 -6.90 -16.22 -14.12
CA VAL A 176 -8.23 -15.58 -14.26
C VAL A 176 -8.39 -14.92 -15.63
N LYS A 177 -7.33 -14.87 -16.44
CA LYS A 177 -7.39 -14.42 -17.86
C LYS A 177 -7.74 -15.58 -18.77
#